data_3068ec20a2f29596964c8c56553211ce
#
_entry.id   3068ec20a2f29596964c8c56553211ce
#
_cell.length_a   1.000
_cell.length_b   1.000
_cell.length_c   1.000
_cell.angle_alpha   90.00
_cell.angle_beta   90.00
_cell.angle_gamma   90.00
#
_symmetry.space_group_name_H-M   'P 1'
#
loop_
_entity.id
_entity.type
_entity.pdbx_description
1 polymer ?
#
loop_
_entity_poly.entity_id
_entity_poly.type
_entity_poly.pdbx_seq_one_letter_code
_entity_poly.pdbx_strand_id
1 'polypeptide(L)'
;MRIIMRHYLSIFQQAVRNRWDKPALSDYKGETFTFADMATQIAKHHVLFEKVGLKPGDKVALASKNCARWAISFLAVGTYRAVAVPILPDFAPDTIGELANHSESVILFTEARIWEAIDKSKETTLKAVISVDDFSVLCAADETLAESVAAEQAKMPKVYPAEQKNEVSDYKIGDINDLAIINYTSGTSGFSKGVMIPYRAIASNLEFGRKVLPQINNTSKVVSMLPCAHMYGLMFEVLYELSSGSHVHFLSRLPSPKVILQALAEVKPTIVVAVPLIIEKIYKNKVKPVLEKAGIKFAMKVPGLDHIVINKIKNELI
;
A
#
# COMPACT_ATOMS: atom_id res chain seq x y z
N MET A 1 0.63 -13.62 31.78
CA MET A 1 -0.17 -14.07 30.62
C MET A 1 0.63 -13.76 29.35
N ARG A 2 1.20 -14.74 28.66
CA ARG A 2 1.86 -14.52 27.37
C ARG A 2 0.77 -14.10 26.37
N ILE A 3 0.83 -12.87 25.87
CA ILE A 3 -0.01 -12.42 24.75
C ILE A 3 0.46 -13.24 23.54
N ILE A 4 -0.36 -14.19 23.08
CA ILE A 4 -0.10 -14.91 21.83
C ILE A 4 -0.34 -13.90 20.73
N MET A 5 0.74 -13.41 20.12
CA MET A 5 0.68 -12.47 19.00
C MET A 5 0.04 -13.19 17.80
N ARG A 6 -1.07 -12.66 17.29
CA ARG A 6 -1.74 -13.21 16.11
C ARG A 6 -0.97 -12.85 14.86
N HIS A 7 -0.84 -13.80 13.94
CA HIS A 7 -0.20 -13.55 12.65
C HIS A 7 -0.95 -12.48 11.85
N TYR A 8 -0.23 -11.54 11.21
CA TYR A 8 -0.81 -10.48 10.40
C TYR A 8 -1.84 -11.01 9.39
N LEU A 9 -1.46 -12.04 8.60
CA LEU A 9 -2.32 -12.61 7.56
C LEU A 9 -3.63 -13.16 8.11
N SER A 10 -3.67 -13.72 9.35
CA SER A 10 -4.92 -14.19 9.93
C SER A 10 -5.87 -13.05 10.28
N ILE A 11 -5.31 -11.90 10.67
CA ILE A 11 -6.11 -10.71 10.97
C ILE A 11 -6.65 -10.11 9.68
N PHE A 12 -5.80 -9.99 8.66
CA PHE A 12 -6.18 -9.52 7.33
C PHE A 12 -7.26 -10.41 6.69
N GLN A 13 -7.07 -11.73 6.71
CA GLN A 13 -8.04 -12.71 6.22
C GLN A 13 -9.42 -12.53 6.88
N GLN A 14 -9.45 -12.32 8.18
CA GLN A 14 -10.70 -12.06 8.90
C GLN A 14 -11.36 -10.76 8.47
N ALA A 15 -10.59 -9.68 8.25
CA ALA A 15 -11.10 -8.41 7.76
C ALA A 15 -11.71 -8.57 6.35
N VAL A 16 -11.03 -9.27 5.43
CA VAL A 16 -11.54 -9.60 4.10
C VAL A 16 -12.90 -10.30 4.17
N ARG A 17 -13.01 -11.36 4.97
CA ARG A 17 -14.25 -12.16 5.12
C ARG A 17 -15.40 -11.35 5.73
N ASN A 18 -15.11 -10.47 6.68
CA ASN A 18 -16.11 -9.66 7.38
C ASN A 18 -16.58 -8.46 6.58
N ARG A 19 -15.80 -8.03 5.58
CA ARG A 19 -16.06 -6.80 4.82
C ARG A 19 -16.25 -7.04 3.32
N TRP A 20 -16.57 -8.26 2.92
CA TRP A 20 -16.56 -8.76 1.56
C TRP A 20 -17.08 -7.77 0.51
N ASP A 21 -18.29 -7.25 0.69
CA ASP A 21 -18.95 -6.34 -0.26
C ASP A 21 -18.67 -4.84 -0.01
N LYS A 22 -17.71 -4.53 0.87
CA LYS A 22 -17.41 -3.14 1.22
C LYS A 22 -16.17 -2.65 0.48
N PRO A 23 -16.10 -1.34 0.16
CA PRO A 23 -14.90 -0.75 -0.43
C PRO A 23 -13.67 -1.01 0.46
N ALA A 24 -12.56 -1.43 -0.16
CA ALA A 24 -11.28 -1.68 0.46
C ALA A 24 -10.22 -0.67 -0.01
N LEU A 25 -10.08 -0.52 -1.31
CA LEU A 25 -9.03 0.26 -1.96
C LEU A 25 -9.64 1.14 -3.05
N SER A 26 -9.25 2.39 -3.14
CA SER A 26 -9.60 3.28 -4.26
C SER A 26 -8.39 4.08 -4.70
N ASP A 27 -8.25 4.27 -5.99
CA ASP A 27 -7.45 5.38 -6.50
C ASP A 27 -8.31 6.65 -6.44
N TYR A 28 -7.79 7.72 -5.87
CA TYR A 28 -8.53 8.97 -5.74
C TYR A 28 -8.97 9.49 -7.11
N LYS A 29 -10.28 9.62 -7.33
CA LYS A 29 -10.94 9.92 -8.63
C LYS A 29 -10.70 8.84 -9.70
N GLY A 30 -10.42 7.62 -9.28
CA GLY A 30 -10.20 6.47 -10.15
C GLY A 30 -11.04 5.26 -9.75
N GLU A 31 -10.47 4.10 -9.95
CA GLU A 31 -11.12 2.81 -9.70
C GLU A 31 -11.25 2.52 -8.20
N THR A 32 -12.31 1.80 -7.85
CA THR A 32 -12.55 1.32 -6.48
C THR A 32 -12.67 -0.20 -6.50
N PHE A 33 -11.97 -0.84 -5.58
CA PHE A 33 -12.03 -2.28 -5.33
C PHE A 33 -12.70 -2.54 -3.97
N THR A 34 -13.69 -3.41 -3.94
CA THR A 34 -14.23 -4.00 -2.71
C THR A 34 -13.23 -5.00 -2.13
N PHE A 35 -13.47 -5.48 -0.90
CA PHE A 35 -12.69 -6.60 -0.36
C PHE A 35 -12.85 -7.86 -1.20
N ALA A 36 -14.02 -8.08 -1.85
CA ALA A 36 -14.26 -9.17 -2.79
C ALA A 36 -13.42 -9.03 -4.07
N ASP A 37 -13.39 -7.82 -4.66
CA ASP A 37 -12.56 -7.53 -5.83
C ASP A 37 -11.08 -7.75 -5.51
N MET A 38 -10.61 -7.23 -4.37
CA MET A 38 -9.24 -7.38 -3.90
C MET A 38 -8.88 -8.86 -3.71
N ALA A 39 -9.72 -9.65 -3.03
CA ALA A 39 -9.49 -11.08 -2.83
C ALA A 39 -9.48 -11.85 -4.16
N THR A 40 -10.34 -11.48 -5.10
CA THR A 40 -10.37 -12.05 -6.45
C THR A 40 -9.08 -11.74 -7.21
N GLN A 41 -8.61 -10.50 -7.16
CA GLN A 41 -7.34 -10.14 -7.80
C GLN A 41 -6.14 -10.83 -7.14
N ILE A 42 -6.13 -10.99 -5.82
CA ILE A 42 -5.13 -11.79 -5.12
C ILE A 42 -5.12 -13.23 -5.64
N ALA A 43 -6.28 -13.87 -5.77
CA ALA A 43 -6.37 -15.22 -6.31
C ALA A 43 -5.86 -15.32 -7.75
N LYS A 44 -6.14 -14.32 -8.58
CA LYS A 44 -5.59 -14.24 -9.96
C LYS A 44 -4.06 -14.08 -9.97
N HIS A 45 -3.49 -13.32 -9.03
CA HIS A 45 -2.04 -13.24 -8.88
C HIS A 45 -1.44 -14.58 -8.43
N HIS A 46 -2.13 -15.33 -7.56
CA HIS A 46 -1.66 -16.66 -7.18
C HIS A 46 -1.57 -17.60 -8.38
N VAL A 47 -2.52 -17.54 -9.32
CA VAL A 47 -2.44 -18.27 -10.61
C VAL A 47 -1.20 -17.85 -11.41
N LEU A 48 -0.91 -16.54 -11.51
CA LEU A 48 0.31 -16.05 -12.15
C LEU A 48 1.56 -16.60 -11.45
N PHE A 49 1.60 -16.55 -10.11
CA PHE A 49 2.73 -17.02 -9.33
C PHE A 49 2.99 -18.51 -9.51
N GLU A 50 1.94 -19.33 -9.57
CA GLU A 50 2.05 -20.76 -9.88
C GLU A 50 2.61 -21.00 -11.28
N LYS A 51 2.15 -20.27 -12.29
CA LYS A 51 2.65 -20.39 -13.67
C LYS A 51 4.09 -19.95 -13.82
N VAL A 52 4.54 -18.94 -13.09
CA VAL A 52 5.96 -18.51 -13.01
C VAL A 52 6.82 -19.53 -12.25
N GLY A 53 6.19 -20.40 -11.46
CA GLY A 53 6.87 -21.34 -10.56
C GLY A 53 7.46 -20.68 -9.32
N LEU A 54 6.81 -19.60 -8.83
CA LEU A 54 7.16 -18.93 -7.59
C LEU A 54 6.95 -19.87 -6.40
N LYS A 55 7.87 -19.83 -5.44
CA LYS A 55 7.82 -20.65 -4.23
C LYS A 55 7.69 -19.78 -2.98
N PRO A 56 7.13 -20.31 -1.87
CA PRO A 56 7.20 -19.62 -0.59
C PRO A 56 8.65 -19.25 -0.22
N GLY A 57 8.86 -18.00 0.17
CA GLY A 57 10.19 -17.45 0.47
C GLY A 57 10.91 -16.81 -0.71
N ASP A 58 10.48 -17.06 -1.96
CA ASP A 58 10.99 -16.31 -3.12
C ASP A 58 10.62 -14.83 -3.00
N LYS A 59 11.43 -13.96 -3.59
CA LYS A 59 11.30 -12.52 -3.49
C LYS A 59 10.60 -11.97 -4.73
N VAL A 60 9.74 -10.98 -4.48
CA VAL A 60 8.98 -10.27 -5.52
C VAL A 60 9.17 -8.77 -5.32
N ALA A 61 9.80 -8.10 -6.28
CA ALA A 61 10.00 -6.66 -6.27
C ALA A 61 8.74 -5.92 -6.71
N LEU A 62 8.49 -4.75 -6.10
CA LEU A 62 7.37 -3.87 -6.42
C LEU A 62 7.89 -2.43 -6.52
N ALA A 63 7.91 -1.87 -7.72
CA ALA A 63 8.42 -0.54 -8.01
C ALA A 63 7.41 0.26 -8.84
N SER A 64 6.45 0.91 -8.19
CA SER A 64 5.52 1.84 -8.82
C SER A 64 5.01 2.87 -7.83
N LYS A 65 4.30 3.87 -8.35
CA LYS A 65 3.59 4.84 -7.52
C LYS A 65 2.50 4.15 -6.70
N ASN A 66 2.12 4.80 -5.60
CA ASN A 66 1.00 4.36 -4.79
C ASN A 66 -0.27 4.24 -5.64
N CYS A 67 -0.88 3.08 -5.64
CA CYS A 67 -2.19 2.84 -6.24
C CYS A 67 -2.83 1.57 -5.64
N ALA A 68 -4.12 1.40 -5.86
CA ALA A 68 -4.85 0.23 -5.38
C ALA A 68 -4.24 -1.09 -5.90
N ARG A 69 -3.81 -1.12 -7.17
CA ARG A 69 -3.20 -2.31 -7.77
C ARG A 69 -1.83 -2.64 -7.18
N TRP A 70 -1.03 -1.63 -6.79
CA TRP A 70 0.22 -1.87 -6.06
C TRP A 70 -0.06 -2.58 -4.72
N ALA A 71 -1.07 -2.10 -3.98
CA ALA A 71 -1.45 -2.72 -2.70
C ALA A 71 -1.96 -4.16 -2.89
N ILE A 72 -2.75 -4.42 -3.93
CA ILE A 72 -3.21 -5.77 -4.29
C ILE A 72 -2.01 -6.68 -4.59
N SER A 73 -1.05 -6.23 -5.40
CA SER A 73 0.17 -7.01 -5.71
C SER A 73 0.97 -7.31 -4.45
N PHE A 74 1.17 -6.31 -3.57
CA PHE A 74 1.86 -6.50 -2.30
C PHE A 74 1.17 -7.54 -1.41
N LEU A 75 -0.15 -7.48 -1.29
CA LEU A 75 -0.94 -8.42 -0.50
C LEU A 75 -0.92 -9.83 -1.12
N ALA A 76 -0.96 -9.91 -2.45
CA ALA A 76 -0.86 -11.19 -3.16
C ALA A 76 0.48 -11.88 -2.86
N VAL A 77 1.59 -11.13 -2.87
CA VAL A 77 2.92 -11.66 -2.51
C VAL A 77 2.91 -12.22 -1.08
N GLY A 78 2.43 -11.45 -0.11
CA GLY A 78 2.39 -11.88 1.30
C GLY A 78 1.48 -13.09 1.52
N THR A 79 0.29 -13.11 0.89
CA THR A 79 -0.68 -14.21 1.03
C THR A 79 -0.25 -15.48 0.30
N TYR A 80 0.68 -15.39 -0.66
CA TYR A 80 1.36 -16.53 -1.29
C TYR A 80 2.55 -17.06 -0.46
N ARG A 81 2.92 -16.36 0.63
CA ARG A 81 4.12 -16.60 1.45
C ARG A 81 5.43 -16.30 0.71
N ALA A 82 5.40 -15.49 -0.31
CA ALA A 82 6.58 -14.90 -0.90
C ALA A 82 7.00 -13.64 -0.11
N VAL A 83 8.21 -13.16 -0.35
CA VAL A 83 8.78 -11.99 0.33
C VAL A 83 8.61 -10.76 -0.56
N ALA A 84 7.94 -9.75 -0.06
CA ALA A 84 7.79 -8.49 -0.79
C ALA A 84 9.05 -7.63 -0.69
N VAL A 85 9.45 -7.04 -1.82
CA VAL A 85 10.60 -6.12 -1.92
C VAL A 85 10.09 -4.78 -2.47
N PRO A 86 9.47 -3.93 -1.62
CA PRO A 86 9.01 -2.62 -2.06
C PRO A 86 10.20 -1.71 -2.35
N ILE A 87 10.23 -1.15 -3.56
CA ILE A 87 11.27 -0.26 -4.06
C ILE A 87 10.63 1.08 -4.42
N LEU A 88 11.28 2.19 -4.04
CA LEU A 88 10.80 3.53 -4.39
C LEU A 88 10.83 3.74 -5.91
N PRO A 89 9.71 4.14 -6.53
CA PRO A 89 9.65 4.36 -7.98
C PRO A 89 10.44 5.60 -8.44
N ASP A 90 10.86 6.44 -7.50
CA ASP A 90 11.66 7.64 -7.77
C ASP A 90 13.17 7.35 -7.88
N PHE A 91 13.60 6.10 -7.64
CA PHE A 91 14.97 5.69 -7.95
C PHE A 91 15.20 5.67 -9.46
N ALA A 92 16.47 5.83 -9.86
CA ALA A 92 16.84 5.63 -11.26
C ALA A 92 16.44 4.21 -11.71
N PRO A 93 15.97 4.03 -12.95
CA PRO A 93 15.53 2.71 -13.43
C PRO A 93 16.58 1.62 -13.22
N ASP A 94 17.85 1.88 -13.53
CA ASP A 94 18.93 0.92 -13.30
C ASP A 94 19.10 0.56 -11.81
N THR A 95 18.90 1.51 -10.90
CA THR A 95 18.92 1.21 -9.46
C THR A 95 17.77 0.31 -9.07
N ILE A 96 16.58 0.45 -9.68
CA ILE A 96 15.45 -0.46 -9.43
C ILE A 96 15.83 -1.88 -9.86
N GLY A 97 16.43 -2.04 -11.06
CA GLY A 97 16.94 -3.32 -11.54
C GLY A 97 18.02 -3.91 -10.64
N GLU A 98 19.01 -3.10 -10.25
CA GLU A 98 20.06 -3.53 -9.31
C GLU A 98 19.51 -4.03 -7.97
N LEU A 99 18.48 -3.37 -7.42
CA LEU A 99 17.85 -3.79 -6.17
C LEU A 99 17.00 -5.05 -6.35
N ALA A 100 16.34 -5.21 -7.50
CA ALA A 100 15.63 -6.45 -7.84
C ALA A 100 16.61 -7.64 -7.94
N ASN A 101 17.75 -7.45 -8.61
CA ASN A 101 18.81 -8.47 -8.68
C ASN A 101 19.44 -8.76 -7.31
N HIS A 102 19.80 -7.70 -6.54
CA HIS A 102 20.40 -7.87 -5.22
C HIS A 102 19.48 -8.60 -4.24
N SER A 103 18.19 -8.40 -4.33
CA SER A 103 17.21 -9.14 -3.53
C SER A 103 16.92 -10.54 -4.06
N GLU A 104 17.49 -10.91 -5.22
CA GLU A 104 17.17 -12.15 -5.94
C GLU A 104 15.67 -12.24 -6.27
N SER A 105 15.04 -11.12 -6.63
CA SER A 105 13.63 -11.11 -6.98
C SER A 105 13.35 -11.89 -8.26
N VAL A 106 12.33 -12.74 -8.22
CA VAL A 106 11.91 -13.59 -9.33
C VAL A 106 10.87 -12.91 -10.23
N ILE A 107 10.09 -12.00 -9.64
CA ILE A 107 9.06 -11.20 -10.33
C ILE A 107 9.29 -9.73 -9.97
N LEU A 108 9.05 -8.84 -10.94
CA LEU A 108 8.99 -7.40 -10.74
C LEU A 108 7.60 -6.90 -11.14
N PHE A 109 6.87 -6.29 -10.21
CA PHE A 109 5.70 -5.48 -10.50
C PHE A 109 6.13 -4.03 -10.68
N THR A 110 5.84 -3.43 -11.85
CA THR A 110 6.28 -2.06 -12.15
C THR A 110 5.37 -1.38 -13.18
N GLU A 111 5.56 -0.08 -13.39
CA GLU A 111 4.96 0.65 -14.51
C GLU A 111 5.73 0.35 -15.81
N ALA A 112 5.04 0.22 -16.94
CA ALA A 112 5.68 -0.09 -18.23
C ALA A 112 6.82 0.89 -18.57
N ARG A 113 6.64 2.20 -18.31
CA ARG A 113 7.68 3.23 -18.55
C ARG A 113 8.95 3.01 -17.71
N ILE A 114 8.84 2.46 -16.50
CA ILE A 114 10.02 2.14 -15.66
C ILE A 114 10.74 0.94 -16.26
N TRP A 115 10.00 -0.11 -16.63
CA TRP A 115 10.57 -1.29 -17.26
C TRP A 115 11.29 -0.99 -18.59
N GLU A 116 10.69 -0.14 -19.41
CA GLU A 116 11.31 0.30 -20.67
C GLU A 116 12.66 0.98 -20.48
N ALA A 117 12.83 1.71 -19.38
CA ALA A 117 14.03 2.47 -19.06
C ALA A 117 15.11 1.66 -18.32
N ILE A 118 14.83 0.45 -17.82
CA ILE A 118 15.81 -0.45 -17.18
C ILE A 118 16.70 -1.08 -18.25
N ASP A 119 18.02 -1.14 -18.00
CA ASP A 119 18.98 -1.89 -18.82
C ASP A 119 18.78 -3.40 -18.63
N LYS A 120 18.03 -4.01 -19.53
CA LYS A 120 17.66 -5.44 -19.48
C LYS A 120 18.83 -6.39 -19.58
N SER A 121 19.98 -5.93 -20.10
CA SER A 121 21.18 -6.77 -20.21
C SER A 121 21.79 -7.12 -18.83
N LYS A 122 21.43 -6.35 -17.80
CA LYS A 122 21.87 -6.55 -16.41
C LYS A 122 20.91 -7.39 -15.58
N GLU A 123 19.69 -7.66 -16.10
CA GLU A 123 18.67 -8.42 -15.37
C GLU A 123 18.98 -9.93 -15.42
N THR A 124 19.19 -10.53 -14.25
CA THR A 124 19.65 -11.93 -14.16
C THR A 124 18.70 -12.84 -13.39
N THR A 125 17.81 -12.30 -12.56
CA THR A 125 16.97 -13.10 -11.65
C THR A 125 15.50 -13.13 -12.04
N LEU A 126 15.04 -12.14 -12.79
CA LEU A 126 13.62 -11.97 -13.13
C LEU A 126 13.16 -13.04 -14.13
N LYS A 127 12.10 -13.76 -13.76
CA LYS A 127 11.37 -14.68 -14.64
C LYS A 127 10.16 -14.00 -15.29
N ALA A 128 9.59 -12.99 -14.65
CA ALA A 128 8.48 -12.22 -15.19
C ALA A 128 8.49 -10.77 -14.69
N VAL A 129 8.03 -9.87 -15.54
CA VAL A 129 7.76 -8.47 -15.23
C VAL A 129 6.30 -8.17 -15.54
N ILE A 130 5.59 -7.62 -14.56
CA ILE A 130 4.15 -7.43 -14.60
C ILE A 130 3.83 -5.94 -14.45
N SER A 131 2.97 -5.44 -15.31
CA SER A 131 2.44 -4.07 -15.23
C SER A 131 1.56 -3.91 -13.99
N VAL A 132 1.81 -2.86 -13.20
CA VAL A 132 0.89 -2.47 -12.11
C VAL A 132 -0.35 -1.77 -12.66
N ASP A 133 -0.31 -1.22 -13.88
CA ASP A 133 -1.42 -0.45 -14.43
C ASP A 133 -2.63 -1.31 -14.79
N ASP A 134 -2.40 -2.57 -15.25
CA ASP A 134 -3.45 -3.47 -15.73
C ASP A 134 -3.20 -4.95 -15.44
N PHE A 135 -2.11 -5.28 -14.75
CA PHE A 135 -1.63 -6.64 -14.47
C PHE A 135 -1.22 -7.45 -15.70
N SER A 136 -0.99 -6.82 -16.85
CA SER A 136 -0.45 -7.47 -18.04
C SER A 136 1.00 -7.91 -17.84
N VAL A 137 1.40 -8.97 -18.55
CA VAL A 137 2.80 -9.44 -18.58
C VAL A 137 3.58 -8.54 -19.54
N LEU A 138 4.53 -7.77 -19.03
CA LEU A 138 5.43 -6.91 -19.83
C LEU A 138 6.60 -7.69 -20.41
N CYS A 139 7.10 -8.66 -19.66
CA CYS A 139 8.20 -9.53 -20.07
C CYS A 139 8.12 -10.84 -19.28
N ALA A 140 8.49 -11.94 -19.92
CA ALA A 140 8.62 -13.24 -19.25
C ALA A 140 9.71 -14.06 -19.90
N ALA A 141 10.38 -14.90 -19.10
CA ALA A 141 11.35 -15.88 -19.57
C ALA A 141 10.66 -17.00 -20.37
N ASP A 142 9.41 -17.32 -20.03
CA ASP A 142 8.53 -18.22 -20.79
C ASP A 142 7.58 -17.39 -21.65
N GLU A 143 7.75 -17.41 -22.96
CA GLU A 143 6.94 -16.66 -23.92
C GLU A 143 5.45 -17.03 -23.88
N THR A 144 5.10 -18.25 -23.41
CA THR A 144 3.71 -18.71 -23.27
C THR A 144 3.04 -18.26 -21.96
N LEU A 145 3.78 -17.64 -21.04
CA LEU A 145 3.28 -17.27 -19.72
C LEU A 145 1.99 -16.43 -19.80
N ALA A 146 1.98 -15.39 -20.62
CA ALA A 146 0.84 -14.48 -20.73
C ALA A 146 -0.44 -15.22 -21.16
N GLU A 147 -0.34 -16.08 -22.16
CA GLU A 147 -1.48 -16.87 -22.67
C GLU A 147 -1.94 -17.91 -21.64
N SER A 148 -0.99 -18.60 -21.00
CA SER A 148 -1.31 -19.63 -19.99
C SER A 148 -1.98 -19.05 -18.76
N VAL A 149 -1.55 -17.87 -18.30
CA VAL A 149 -2.15 -17.13 -17.19
C VAL A 149 -3.56 -16.66 -17.59
N ALA A 150 -3.71 -16.04 -18.76
CA ALA A 150 -5.01 -15.55 -19.25
C ALA A 150 -6.02 -16.70 -19.39
N ALA A 151 -5.61 -17.86 -19.91
CA ALA A 151 -6.46 -19.03 -20.05
C ALA A 151 -6.97 -19.58 -18.70
N GLU A 152 -6.14 -19.59 -17.66
CA GLU A 152 -6.57 -20.02 -16.33
C GLU A 152 -7.45 -18.96 -15.65
N GLN A 153 -7.08 -17.68 -15.75
CA GLN A 153 -7.86 -16.60 -15.16
C GLN A 153 -9.22 -16.42 -15.83
N ALA A 154 -9.37 -16.78 -17.10
CA ALA A 154 -10.65 -16.76 -17.81
C ALA A 154 -11.67 -17.78 -17.24
N LYS A 155 -11.21 -18.83 -16.56
CA LYS A 155 -12.06 -19.79 -15.86
C LYS A 155 -12.55 -19.28 -14.51
N MET A 156 -11.93 -18.23 -13.97
CA MET A 156 -12.29 -17.64 -12.69
C MET A 156 -13.44 -16.64 -12.87
N PRO A 157 -14.27 -16.43 -11.85
CA PRO A 157 -15.30 -15.40 -11.90
C PRO A 157 -14.66 -14.01 -11.98
N LYS A 158 -15.40 -13.02 -12.48
CA LYS A 158 -14.95 -11.62 -12.44
C LYS A 158 -14.71 -11.18 -11.01
N VAL A 159 -15.65 -11.51 -10.12
CA VAL A 159 -15.57 -11.35 -8.66
C VAL A 159 -16.19 -12.59 -8.04
N TYR A 160 -15.52 -13.17 -7.04
CA TYR A 160 -16.06 -14.33 -6.32
C TYR A 160 -17.28 -13.92 -5.49
N PRO A 161 -18.37 -14.74 -5.51
CA PRO A 161 -19.55 -14.47 -4.70
C PRO A 161 -19.27 -14.67 -3.20
N ALA A 162 -20.12 -14.09 -2.36
CA ALA A 162 -19.94 -14.10 -0.90
C ALA A 162 -19.92 -15.51 -0.29
N GLU A 163 -20.59 -16.47 -0.92
CA GLU A 163 -20.64 -17.89 -0.51
C GLU A 163 -19.24 -18.54 -0.59
N GLN A 164 -18.38 -18.09 -1.51
CA GLN A 164 -17.03 -18.61 -1.73
C GLN A 164 -15.96 -17.81 -0.99
N LYS A 165 -16.33 -16.76 -0.23
CA LYS A 165 -15.37 -15.87 0.45
C LYS A 165 -14.39 -16.60 1.37
N ASN A 166 -14.83 -17.65 2.03
CA ASN A 166 -13.98 -18.41 2.95
C ASN A 166 -12.93 -19.24 2.21
N GLU A 167 -13.29 -19.77 1.05
CA GLU A 167 -12.41 -20.56 0.20
C GLU A 167 -11.37 -19.67 -0.49
N VAL A 168 -11.81 -18.62 -1.20
CA VAL A 168 -10.91 -17.76 -1.96
C VAL A 168 -9.97 -16.92 -1.09
N SER A 169 -10.36 -16.66 0.15
CA SER A 169 -9.53 -15.97 1.14
C SER A 169 -8.87 -16.92 2.15
N ASP A 170 -8.76 -18.21 1.85
CA ASP A 170 -8.06 -19.16 2.72
C ASP A 170 -6.55 -19.10 2.48
N TYR A 171 -5.95 -18.02 2.96
CA TYR A 171 -4.52 -17.78 2.81
C TYR A 171 -3.71 -18.72 3.69
N LYS A 172 -2.69 -19.37 3.10
CA LYS A 172 -1.77 -20.24 3.84
C LYS A 172 -0.91 -19.40 4.77
N ILE A 173 -1.15 -19.50 6.08
CA ILE A 173 -0.41 -18.76 7.09
C ILE A 173 0.83 -19.57 7.48
N GLY A 174 2.02 -18.96 7.32
CA GLY A 174 3.32 -19.55 7.71
C GLY A 174 3.68 -19.28 9.18
N ASP A 175 4.97 -19.45 9.49
CA ASP A 175 5.49 -19.08 10.80
C ASP A 175 5.54 -17.54 10.93
N ILE A 176 5.26 -17.05 12.13
CA ILE A 176 5.29 -15.61 12.41
C ILE A 176 6.71 -15.03 12.28
N ASN A 177 7.74 -15.87 12.32
CA ASN A 177 9.13 -15.49 12.11
C ASN A 177 9.57 -15.56 10.65
N ASP A 178 8.73 -16.09 9.75
CA ASP A 178 9.04 -16.08 8.32
C ASP A 178 9.27 -14.64 7.85
N LEU A 179 10.21 -14.47 6.90
CA LEU A 179 10.49 -13.18 6.30
C LEU A 179 9.30 -12.73 5.46
N ALA A 180 8.83 -11.50 5.71
CA ALA A 180 7.70 -10.92 4.99
C ALA A 180 8.13 -9.87 3.98
N ILE A 181 9.11 -9.03 4.35
CA ILE A 181 9.52 -7.88 3.55
C ILE A 181 11.04 -7.72 3.62
N ILE A 182 11.66 -7.33 2.48
CA ILE A 182 12.99 -6.73 2.43
C ILE A 182 12.81 -5.26 2.03
N ASN A 183 13.10 -4.34 2.94
CA ASN A 183 12.95 -2.91 2.68
C ASN A 183 14.32 -2.24 2.53
N TYR A 184 14.56 -1.60 1.39
CA TYR A 184 15.83 -0.93 1.13
C TYR A 184 15.84 0.47 1.73
N THR A 185 16.94 0.77 2.42
CA THR A 185 17.23 2.10 2.98
C THR A 185 18.50 2.64 2.37
N SER A 186 18.57 3.97 2.17
CA SER A 186 19.80 4.64 1.79
C SER A 186 20.84 4.49 2.93
N GLY A 187 21.84 3.63 2.70
CA GLY A 187 22.93 3.45 3.65
C GLY A 187 23.80 4.70 3.75
N THR A 188 24.28 5.02 4.94
CA THR A 188 25.27 6.09 5.18
C THR A 188 26.60 5.87 4.45
N SER A 189 26.86 4.63 3.98
CA SER A 189 28.03 4.20 3.22
C SER A 189 27.86 4.26 1.70
N GLY A 190 26.76 4.82 1.17
CA GLY A 190 26.48 4.91 -0.26
C GLY A 190 25.83 3.68 -0.89
N PHE A 191 25.83 2.53 -0.21
CA PHE A 191 25.16 1.31 -0.67
C PHE A 191 23.80 1.15 0.03
N SER A 192 22.77 0.83 -0.75
CA SER A 192 21.46 0.50 -0.20
C SER A 192 21.52 -0.79 0.62
N LYS A 193 20.92 -0.80 1.81
CA LYS A 193 20.84 -1.96 2.69
C LYS A 193 19.44 -2.52 2.72
N GLY A 194 19.28 -3.81 2.45
CA GLY A 194 18.00 -4.52 2.56
C GLY A 194 17.73 -4.93 4.01
N VAL A 195 16.79 -4.24 4.66
CA VAL A 195 16.36 -4.58 6.02
C VAL A 195 15.36 -5.71 5.95
N MET A 196 15.66 -6.83 6.60
CA MET A 196 14.82 -8.03 6.64
C MET A 196 13.76 -7.91 7.74
N ILE A 197 12.49 -7.91 7.37
CA ILE A 197 11.35 -7.67 8.26
C ILE A 197 10.46 -8.93 8.30
N PRO A 198 10.40 -9.66 9.43
CA PRO A 198 9.55 -10.83 9.58
C PRO A 198 8.09 -10.44 9.87
N TYR A 199 7.15 -11.38 9.67
CA TYR A 199 5.72 -11.15 9.96
C TYR A 199 5.46 -10.74 11.42
N ARG A 200 6.26 -11.19 12.39
CA ARG A 200 6.15 -10.78 13.79
C ARG A 200 6.32 -9.25 13.98
N ALA A 201 7.16 -8.60 13.16
CA ALA A 201 7.36 -7.16 13.24
C ALA A 201 6.10 -6.42 12.74
N ILE A 202 5.47 -6.90 11.66
CA ILE A 202 4.19 -6.37 11.17
C ILE A 202 3.11 -6.57 12.23
N ALA A 203 2.98 -7.77 12.79
CA ALA A 203 2.00 -8.08 13.83
C ALA A 203 2.16 -7.22 15.09
N SER A 204 3.40 -6.97 15.52
CA SER A 204 3.70 -6.09 16.65
C SER A 204 3.25 -4.65 16.40
N ASN A 205 3.50 -4.13 15.19
CA ASN A 205 3.04 -2.80 14.80
C ASN A 205 1.51 -2.71 14.68
N LEU A 206 0.82 -3.77 14.26
CA LEU A 206 -0.64 -3.82 14.28
C LEU A 206 -1.18 -3.72 15.72
N GLU A 207 -0.59 -4.44 16.66
CA GLU A 207 -1.00 -4.36 18.06
C GLU A 207 -0.72 -2.98 18.65
N PHE A 208 0.42 -2.37 18.30
CA PHE A 208 0.72 -0.99 18.67
C PHE A 208 -0.34 -0.04 18.10
N GLY A 209 -0.63 -0.13 16.79
CA GLY A 209 -1.67 0.68 16.13
C GLY A 209 -3.02 0.58 16.85
N ARG A 210 -3.46 -0.61 17.22
CA ARG A 210 -4.71 -0.82 17.97
C ARG A 210 -4.74 -0.15 19.33
N LYS A 211 -3.59 -0.02 19.99
CA LYS A 211 -3.49 0.66 21.29
C LYS A 211 -3.49 2.17 21.17
N VAL A 212 -2.79 2.73 20.17
CA VAL A 212 -2.59 4.18 20.03
C VAL A 212 -3.63 4.85 19.12
N LEU A 213 -4.27 4.08 18.26
CA LEU A 213 -5.29 4.53 17.29
C LEU A 213 -6.59 3.72 17.43
N PRO A 214 -7.17 3.60 18.64
CA PRO A 214 -8.35 2.75 18.89
C PRO A 214 -9.61 3.21 18.14
N GLN A 215 -9.62 4.44 17.63
CA GLN A 215 -10.71 4.99 16.82
C GLN A 215 -10.78 4.39 15.40
N ILE A 216 -9.68 3.78 14.93
CA ILE A 216 -9.65 3.15 13.60
C ILE A 216 -10.44 1.84 13.64
N ASN A 217 -11.41 1.72 12.76
CA ASN A 217 -12.32 0.60 12.69
C ASN A 217 -12.81 0.38 11.24
N ASN A 218 -13.75 -0.51 11.07
CA ASN A 218 -14.27 -0.92 9.78
C ASN A 218 -15.15 0.13 9.05
N THR A 219 -15.36 1.30 9.62
CA THR A 219 -16.02 2.45 8.97
C THR A 219 -15.03 3.57 8.63
N SER A 220 -13.79 3.40 9.05
CA SER A 220 -12.73 4.40 8.85
C SER A 220 -12.32 4.51 7.38
N LYS A 221 -11.84 5.71 7.05
CA LYS A 221 -11.24 6.02 5.75
C LYS A 221 -9.88 6.66 5.97
N VAL A 222 -8.93 6.35 5.12
CA VAL A 222 -7.61 6.99 5.10
C VAL A 222 -7.28 7.48 3.69
N VAL A 223 -6.59 8.60 3.60
CA VAL A 223 -5.96 9.06 2.35
C VAL A 223 -4.50 8.70 2.43
N SER A 224 -4.07 7.74 1.62
CA SER A 224 -2.68 7.32 1.51
C SER A 224 -1.90 8.30 0.64
N MET A 225 -0.94 8.99 1.25
CA MET A 225 -0.12 10.01 0.60
C MET A 225 1.38 9.81 0.81
N LEU A 226 1.76 8.95 1.75
CA LEU A 226 3.16 8.57 1.96
C LEU A 226 3.54 7.43 0.99
N PRO A 227 4.78 7.36 0.52
CA PRO A 227 5.20 6.27 -0.34
C PRO A 227 4.97 4.90 0.34
N CYS A 228 4.23 4.00 -0.33
CA CYS A 228 3.99 2.65 0.18
C CYS A 228 5.27 1.80 0.24
N ALA A 229 6.31 2.17 -0.49
CA ALA A 229 7.63 1.55 -0.37
C ALA A 229 8.38 1.96 0.93
N HIS A 230 7.88 2.94 1.69
CA HIS A 230 8.37 3.26 3.03
C HIS A 230 7.53 2.57 4.09
N MET A 231 8.19 1.92 5.06
CA MET A 231 7.51 1.11 6.08
C MET A 231 6.49 1.89 6.90
N TYR A 232 6.67 3.18 7.14
CA TYR A 232 5.72 3.98 7.89
C TYR A 232 4.40 4.17 7.13
N GLY A 233 4.46 4.53 5.84
CA GLY A 233 3.28 4.64 4.97
C GLY A 233 2.63 3.27 4.77
N LEU A 234 3.42 2.25 4.42
CA LEU A 234 2.92 0.89 4.25
C LEU A 234 2.16 0.40 5.50
N MET A 235 2.75 0.60 6.67
CA MET A 235 2.18 0.08 7.91
C MET A 235 0.88 0.79 8.30
N PHE A 236 0.87 2.12 8.33
CA PHE A 236 -0.22 2.90 8.92
C PHE A 236 -1.24 3.46 7.91
N GLU A 237 -0.92 3.47 6.61
CA GLU A 237 -1.89 3.87 5.59
C GLU A 237 -2.48 2.67 4.83
N VAL A 238 -1.85 1.47 4.92
CA VAL A 238 -2.30 0.29 4.15
C VAL A 238 -2.57 -0.91 5.07
N LEU A 239 -1.54 -1.47 5.71
CA LEU A 239 -1.67 -2.76 6.39
C LEU A 239 -2.56 -2.70 7.64
N TYR A 240 -2.39 -1.67 8.46
CA TYR A 240 -3.21 -1.45 9.64
C TYR A 240 -4.66 -1.16 9.26
N GLU A 241 -4.87 -0.29 8.28
CA GLU A 241 -6.20 0.09 7.81
C GLU A 241 -6.97 -1.11 7.23
N LEU A 242 -6.38 -1.84 6.29
CA LEU A 242 -7.02 -3.01 5.69
C LEU A 242 -7.30 -4.11 6.73
N SER A 243 -6.38 -4.29 7.70
CA SER A 243 -6.57 -5.24 8.80
C SER A 243 -7.67 -4.82 9.78
N SER A 244 -8.03 -3.54 9.79
CA SER A 244 -9.15 -2.98 10.55
C SER A 244 -10.46 -2.98 9.75
N GLY A 245 -10.41 -3.33 8.46
CA GLY A 245 -11.57 -3.30 7.55
C GLY A 245 -11.90 -1.90 7.01
N SER A 246 -10.97 -0.97 7.10
CA SER A 246 -11.08 0.41 6.63
C SER A 246 -10.99 0.52 5.10
N HIS A 247 -11.33 1.69 4.57
CA HIS A 247 -11.22 2.03 3.15
C HIS A 247 -10.02 2.96 2.91
N VAL A 248 -9.07 2.51 2.08
CA VAL A 248 -7.85 3.25 1.74
C VAL A 248 -8.02 3.96 0.39
N HIS A 249 -7.76 5.26 0.35
CA HIS A 249 -7.79 6.07 -0.88
C HIS A 249 -6.37 6.52 -1.24
N PHE A 250 -5.83 6.03 -2.35
CA PHE A 250 -4.49 6.38 -2.82
C PHE A 250 -4.49 7.66 -3.62
N LEU A 251 -3.55 8.55 -3.33
CA LEU A 251 -3.23 9.67 -4.20
C LEU A 251 -2.21 9.20 -5.25
N SER A 252 -2.71 8.78 -6.40
CA SER A 252 -1.90 8.24 -7.51
C SER A 252 -1.02 9.29 -8.20
N ARG A 253 -1.16 10.56 -7.87
CA ARG A 253 -0.36 11.67 -8.38
C ARG A 253 0.50 12.24 -7.26
N LEU A 254 1.66 12.81 -7.61
CA LEU A 254 2.50 13.56 -6.67
C LEU A 254 1.62 14.54 -5.89
N PRO A 255 1.54 14.41 -4.57
CA PRO A 255 0.58 15.15 -3.77
C PRO A 255 1.01 16.62 -3.67
N SER A 256 0.48 17.48 -4.56
CA SER A 256 0.56 18.91 -4.32
C SER A 256 -0.34 19.28 -3.12
N PRO A 257 -0.03 20.32 -2.35
CA PRO A 257 -0.88 20.77 -1.24
C PRO A 257 -2.36 20.97 -1.64
N LYS A 258 -2.60 21.42 -2.86
CA LYS A 258 -3.95 21.60 -3.40
C LYS A 258 -4.69 20.26 -3.56
N VAL A 259 -4.02 19.26 -4.13
CA VAL A 259 -4.60 17.92 -4.32
C VAL A 259 -4.85 17.23 -2.98
N ILE A 260 -3.92 17.36 -2.02
CA ILE A 260 -4.09 16.81 -0.67
C ILE A 260 -5.33 17.41 -0.01
N LEU A 261 -5.43 18.74 0.04
CA LEU A 261 -6.57 19.42 0.69
C LEU A 261 -7.91 19.05 0.03
N GLN A 262 -7.94 18.95 -1.30
CA GLN A 262 -9.14 18.54 -2.01
C GLN A 262 -9.52 17.09 -1.67
N ALA A 263 -8.57 16.17 -1.65
CA ALA A 263 -8.80 14.78 -1.29
C ALA A 263 -9.29 14.64 0.17
N LEU A 264 -8.68 15.38 1.10
CA LEU A 264 -9.10 15.38 2.50
C LEU A 264 -10.55 15.92 2.65
N ALA A 265 -10.91 16.98 1.92
CA ALA A 265 -12.25 17.55 1.95
C ALA A 265 -13.33 16.61 1.35
N GLU A 266 -12.99 15.88 0.27
CA GLU A 266 -13.93 14.98 -0.40
C GLU A 266 -14.04 13.61 0.29
N VAL A 267 -12.92 13.00 0.71
CA VAL A 267 -12.89 11.68 1.35
C VAL A 267 -13.33 11.75 2.81
N LYS A 268 -13.00 12.85 3.50
CA LYS A 268 -13.19 13.05 4.94
C LYS A 268 -12.60 11.88 5.75
N PRO A 269 -11.27 11.71 5.71
CA PRO A 269 -10.62 10.59 6.36
C PRO A 269 -10.77 10.66 7.89
N THR A 270 -10.83 9.48 8.52
CA THR A 270 -10.87 9.35 9.98
C THR A 270 -9.52 9.71 10.62
N ILE A 271 -8.44 9.45 9.87
CA ILE A 271 -7.06 9.75 10.26
C ILE A 271 -6.27 10.26 9.06
N VAL A 272 -5.31 11.14 9.36
CA VAL A 272 -4.32 11.62 8.39
C VAL A 272 -2.94 11.26 8.91
N VAL A 273 -2.23 10.44 8.17
CA VAL A 273 -0.82 10.12 8.42
C VAL A 273 0.03 11.04 7.56
N ALA A 274 0.90 11.81 8.17
CA ALA A 274 1.69 12.80 7.45
C ALA A 274 3.08 12.95 8.05
N VAL A 275 4.04 13.40 7.22
CA VAL A 275 5.35 13.84 7.70
C VAL A 275 5.30 15.34 8.06
N PRO A 276 6.12 15.80 8.99
CA PRO A 276 6.12 17.19 9.47
C PRO A 276 6.16 18.23 8.34
N LEU A 277 6.94 17.96 7.29
CA LEU A 277 7.07 18.85 6.12
C LEU A 277 5.73 19.15 5.42
N ILE A 278 4.83 18.17 5.33
CA ILE A 278 3.52 18.34 4.71
C ILE A 278 2.67 19.26 5.59
N ILE A 279 2.64 19.01 6.89
CA ILE A 279 1.90 19.81 7.87
C ILE A 279 2.43 21.25 7.88
N GLU A 280 3.75 21.44 7.89
CA GLU A 280 4.36 22.76 7.82
C GLU A 280 3.99 23.52 6.54
N LYS A 281 3.98 22.86 5.37
CA LYS A 281 3.57 23.48 4.11
C LYS A 281 2.11 23.91 4.14
N ILE A 282 1.21 23.07 4.68
CA ILE A 282 -0.21 23.41 4.84
C ILE A 282 -0.35 24.60 5.79
N TYR A 283 0.32 24.55 6.93
CA TYR A 283 0.31 25.65 7.91
C TYR A 283 0.79 26.97 7.29
N LYS A 284 1.98 26.99 6.68
CA LYS A 284 2.58 28.18 6.07
C LYS A 284 1.70 28.78 4.97
N ASN A 285 1.10 27.93 4.13
CA ASN A 285 0.38 28.39 2.93
C ASN A 285 -1.10 28.69 3.17
N LYS A 286 -1.72 28.07 4.17
CA LYS A 286 -3.17 28.18 4.39
C LYS A 286 -3.55 28.77 5.76
N VAL A 287 -2.92 28.30 6.83
CA VAL A 287 -3.28 28.67 8.20
C VAL A 287 -2.66 30.02 8.59
N LYS A 288 -1.33 30.15 8.42
CA LYS A 288 -0.59 31.34 8.83
C LYS A 288 -1.12 32.64 8.19
N PRO A 289 -1.39 32.73 6.87
CA PRO A 289 -1.92 33.96 6.27
C PRO A 289 -3.28 34.38 6.84
N VAL A 290 -4.10 33.43 7.29
CA VAL A 290 -5.38 33.70 7.94
C VAL A 290 -5.15 34.24 9.35
N LEU A 291 -4.27 33.59 10.12
CA LEU A 291 -3.94 34.00 11.49
C LEU A 291 -3.27 35.39 11.57
N GLU A 292 -2.55 35.80 10.53
CA GLU A 292 -1.85 37.09 10.46
C GLU A 292 -2.76 38.27 10.13
N LYS A 293 -4.03 38.04 9.71
CA LYS A 293 -5.02 39.12 9.50
C LYS A 293 -5.27 39.85 10.83
N ALA A 294 -5.19 41.19 10.81
CA ALA A 294 -5.24 42.01 12.05
C ALA A 294 -6.46 41.74 12.95
N GLY A 295 -7.66 41.58 12.38
CA GLY A 295 -8.88 41.27 13.13
C GLY A 295 -8.84 39.84 13.75
N ILE A 296 -8.25 38.85 13.06
CA ILE A 296 -8.13 37.48 13.55
C ILE A 296 -7.05 37.41 14.65
N LYS A 297 -5.94 38.11 14.46
CA LYS A 297 -4.88 38.20 15.45
C LYS A 297 -5.36 38.84 16.77
N PHE A 298 -6.31 39.79 16.69
CA PHE A 298 -6.97 40.35 17.86
C PHE A 298 -7.93 39.34 18.48
N ALA A 299 -8.79 38.70 17.69
CA ALA A 299 -9.78 37.73 18.18
C ALA A 299 -9.14 36.53 18.87
N MET A 300 -7.96 36.08 18.41
CA MET A 300 -7.17 35.00 19.04
C MET A 300 -6.62 35.33 20.45
N LYS A 301 -6.61 36.62 20.81
CA LYS A 301 -6.20 37.09 22.15
C LYS A 301 -7.36 37.24 23.12
N VAL A 302 -8.59 37.13 22.63
CA VAL A 302 -9.81 37.30 23.45
C VAL A 302 -10.36 35.91 23.81
N PRO A 303 -10.44 35.57 25.12
CA PRO A 303 -11.00 34.28 25.54
C PRO A 303 -12.39 34.05 24.98
N GLY A 304 -12.63 32.89 24.36
CA GLY A 304 -13.91 32.52 23.71
C GLY A 304 -14.00 32.86 22.23
N LEU A 305 -13.32 33.90 21.72
CA LEU A 305 -13.27 34.20 20.29
C LEU A 305 -12.23 33.35 19.55
N ASP A 306 -11.21 32.87 20.25
CA ASP A 306 -10.21 31.92 19.74
C ASP A 306 -10.87 30.65 19.20
N HIS A 307 -11.83 30.07 19.91
CA HIS A 307 -12.58 28.89 19.47
C HIS A 307 -13.38 29.14 18.18
N ILE A 308 -13.95 30.34 18.03
CA ILE A 308 -14.69 30.72 16.80
C ILE A 308 -13.74 30.82 15.62
N VAL A 309 -12.58 31.42 15.81
CA VAL A 309 -11.53 31.52 14.78
C VAL A 309 -11.00 30.14 14.41
N ILE A 310 -10.71 29.30 15.38
CA ILE A 310 -10.22 27.93 15.15
C ILE A 310 -11.25 27.12 14.38
N ASN A 311 -12.54 27.18 14.75
CA ASN A 311 -13.61 26.50 14.04
C ASN A 311 -13.78 27.02 12.60
N LYS A 312 -13.64 28.33 12.38
CA LYS A 312 -13.69 28.90 11.03
C LYS A 312 -12.53 28.41 10.18
N ILE A 313 -11.30 28.39 10.72
CA ILE A 313 -10.12 27.85 10.04
C ILE A 313 -10.29 26.35 9.75
N LYS A 314 -10.82 25.58 10.70
CA LYS A 314 -11.17 24.17 10.49
C LYS A 314 -12.10 23.99 9.30
N ASN A 315 -13.18 24.76 9.24
CA ASN A 315 -14.17 24.65 8.16
C ASN A 315 -13.67 25.15 6.79
N GLU A 316 -12.62 25.99 6.76
CA GLU A 316 -11.98 26.43 5.53
C GLU A 316 -10.85 25.48 5.05
N LEU A 317 -10.35 24.60 5.94
CA LEU A 317 -9.27 23.65 5.64
C LEU A 317 -9.80 22.24 5.28
N ILE A 318 -10.97 21.90 5.73
CA ILE A 318 -11.64 20.60 5.57
C ILE A 318 -12.95 20.81 4.78
#